data_42eeb8c17eea552e69e1357b4e4e05da
#
_entry.id   42eeb8c17eea552e69e1357b4e4e05da
#
_cell.length_a   1.000
_cell.length_b   1.000
_cell.length_c   1.000
_cell.angle_alpha   90.00
_cell.angle_beta   90.00
_cell.angle_gamma   90.00
#
_symmetry.space_group_name_H-M   'P 1'
#
loop_
_entity.id
_entity.type
_entity.pdbx_description
1 polymer ?
#
loop_
_entity_poly.entity_id
_entity_poly.type
_entity_poly.pdbx_seq_one_letter_code
_entity_poly.pdbx_strand_id
1 'polypeptide(L)'
;MESEVEFLIISSWGGDHVTTYVNKPKLHFWCWVVVLLLAPAALWYVAAPQVTFHFSDKGEGRLGYILNVQHDILKGEIYPGEATGGAGHIFPNDQFFMEFDWNIGGKSRCVRVKPKWPNTDVYIGADGAIDCRTDGKRIETCGPLPK
;
A
#
# COMPACT_ATOMS: atom_id res chain seq x y z
N MET A 1 -3.78 -13.79 36.96
CA MET A 1 -2.55 -14.06 37.74
C MET A 1 -1.64 -12.88 37.45
N GLU A 2 -1.93 -11.78 38.20
CA GLU A 2 -1.25 -10.49 38.07
C GLU A 2 0.02 -10.54 38.90
N SER A 3 1.17 -10.35 38.24
CA SER A 3 2.44 -10.11 38.95
C SER A 3 2.61 -8.60 39.11
N GLU A 4 2.21 -8.11 40.26
CA GLU A 4 2.58 -6.77 40.73
C GLU A 4 4.09 -6.76 41.03
N VAL A 5 4.83 -5.96 40.27
CA VAL A 5 6.22 -5.66 40.57
C VAL A 5 6.20 -4.34 41.38
N GLU A 6 6.22 -4.46 42.69
CA GLU A 6 6.48 -3.34 43.57
C GLU A 6 7.95 -2.94 43.49
N PHE A 7 8.24 -1.76 42.99
CA PHE A 7 9.55 -1.15 43.10
C PHE A 7 9.56 -0.21 44.36
N LEU A 8 10.07 -0.75 45.44
CA LEU A 8 10.36 0.01 46.67
C LEU A 8 11.68 0.76 46.52
N ILE A 9 11.61 2.06 46.32
CA ILE A 9 12.79 2.92 46.47
C ILE A 9 12.78 3.45 47.92
N ILE A 10 13.64 2.85 48.76
CA ILE A 10 13.88 3.36 50.11
C ILE A 10 15.01 4.39 49.99
N SER A 11 14.69 5.66 50.06
CA SER A 11 15.65 6.72 50.36
C SER A 11 15.53 7.12 51.83
N SER A 12 16.44 6.63 52.65
CA SER A 12 16.60 7.00 54.05
C SER A 12 17.48 8.24 54.14
N TRP A 13 16.84 9.38 54.45
CA TRP A 13 17.47 10.50 55.16
C TRP A 13 16.37 11.36 55.80
N GLY A 14 16.27 11.29 57.09
CA GLY A 14 15.67 12.12 58.08
C GLY A 14 14.51 13.06 57.70
N GLY A 15 13.32 12.83 58.31
CA GLY A 15 12.27 13.83 58.42
C GLY A 15 11.15 13.69 57.39
N ASP A 16 9.96 13.37 57.89
CA ASP A 16 8.66 13.44 57.26
C ASP A 16 8.40 12.49 56.08
N HIS A 17 7.66 11.43 56.41
CA HIS A 17 7.11 10.51 55.42
C HIS A 17 6.05 11.21 54.53
N VAL A 18 6.49 11.91 53.50
CA VAL A 18 5.63 12.30 52.39
C VAL A 18 5.50 11.10 51.47
N THR A 19 4.49 10.27 51.71
CA THR A 19 4.08 9.25 50.72
C THR A 19 3.44 9.98 49.56
N THR A 20 4.24 10.33 48.57
CA THR A 20 3.74 10.77 47.28
C THR A 20 3.13 9.55 46.57
N TYR A 21 1.82 9.43 46.68
CA TYR A 21 1.07 8.54 45.79
C TYR A 21 1.24 9.04 44.38
N VAL A 22 2.22 8.50 43.66
CA VAL A 22 2.30 8.67 42.24
C VAL A 22 1.15 7.88 41.65
N ASN A 23 0.05 8.58 41.40
CA ASN A 23 -1.07 8.06 40.66
C ASN A 23 -0.52 7.57 39.34
N LYS A 24 -0.28 6.26 39.20
CA LYS A 24 0.12 5.63 37.92
C LYS A 24 -0.96 6.00 36.90
N PRO A 25 -0.64 6.82 35.93
CA PRO A 25 -1.66 7.38 35.07
C PRO A 25 -2.26 6.27 34.23
N LYS A 26 -3.49 6.40 33.96
CA LYS A 26 -4.33 5.94 32.87
C LYS A 26 -3.65 5.85 31.49
N LEU A 27 -2.33 5.76 31.44
CA LEU A 27 -1.51 5.65 30.24
C LEU A 27 -1.89 4.39 29.44
N HIS A 28 -2.18 3.28 30.12
CA HIS A 28 -2.66 2.06 29.49
C HIS A 28 -4.01 2.26 28.78
N PHE A 29 -4.92 2.99 29.39
CA PHE A 29 -6.22 3.26 28.77
C PHE A 29 -6.06 4.09 27.48
N TRP A 30 -5.25 5.13 27.52
CA TRP A 30 -4.99 5.95 26.33
C TRP A 30 -4.27 5.18 25.23
N CYS A 31 -3.30 4.32 25.57
CA CYS A 31 -2.66 3.44 24.60
C CYS A 31 -3.67 2.52 23.90
N TRP A 32 -4.59 1.93 24.68
CA TRP A 32 -5.64 1.08 24.10
C TRP A 32 -6.60 1.88 23.21
N VAL A 33 -6.95 3.09 23.59
CA VAL A 33 -7.79 3.97 22.77
C VAL A 33 -7.09 4.30 21.44
N VAL A 34 -5.81 4.65 21.48
CA VAL A 34 -5.02 4.92 20.27
C VAL A 34 -4.92 3.68 19.38
N VAL A 35 -4.61 2.53 19.96
CA VAL A 35 -4.56 1.25 19.20
C VAL A 35 -5.92 0.96 18.57
N LEU A 36 -7.02 1.12 19.30
CA LEU A 36 -8.37 0.81 18.82
C LEU A 36 -8.82 1.76 17.71
N LEU A 37 -8.32 3.00 17.70
CA LEU A 37 -8.56 3.97 16.63
C LEU A 37 -7.68 3.74 15.40
N LEU A 38 -6.42 3.34 15.59
CA LEU A 38 -5.48 3.17 14.48
C LEU A 38 -5.53 1.77 13.86
N ALA A 39 -5.91 0.74 14.63
CA ALA A 39 -5.96 -0.63 14.12
C ALA A 39 -6.88 -0.81 12.91
N PRO A 40 -8.10 -0.24 12.84
CA PRO A 40 -8.95 -0.35 11.67
C PRO A 40 -8.31 0.28 10.42
N ALA A 41 -7.66 1.43 10.56
CA ALA A 41 -6.96 2.09 9.44
C ALA A 41 -5.75 1.29 8.98
N ALA A 42 -4.97 0.74 9.90
CA ALA A 42 -3.84 -0.13 9.58
C ALA A 42 -4.29 -1.43 8.92
N LEU A 43 -5.35 -2.07 9.43
CA LEU A 43 -5.94 -3.25 8.82
C LEU A 43 -6.46 -2.97 7.42
N TRP A 44 -7.12 -1.82 7.21
CA TRP A 44 -7.58 -1.40 5.90
C TRP A 44 -6.43 -1.26 4.91
N TYR A 45 -5.35 -0.59 5.32
CA TYR A 45 -4.18 -0.38 4.48
C TYR A 45 -3.49 -1.70 4.09
N VAL A 46 -3.35 -2.63 5.05
CA VAL A 46 -2.71 -3.93 4.81
C VAL A 46 -3.63 -4.88 4.03
N ALA A 47 -4.94 -4.78 4.19
CA ALA A 47 -5.88 -5.70 3.55
C ALA A 47 -6.16 -5.35 2.08
N ALA A 48 -5.91 -4.11 1.64
CA ALA A 48 -6.10 -3.73 0.24
C ALA A 48 -5.00 -4.36 -0.64
N PRO A 49 -5.36 -5.12 -1.70
CA PRO A 49 -4.37 -5.63 -2.65
C PRO A 49 -3.71 -4.46 -3.39
N GLN A 50 -2.39 -4.53 -3.53
CA GLN A 50 -1.62 -3.52 -4.24
C GLN A 50 -1.30 -4.00 -5.66
N VAL A 51 -1.26 -3.08 -6.62
CA VAL A 51 -0.74 -3.35 -7.95
C VAL A 51 0.40 -2.37 -8.21
N THR A 52 1.54 -2.90 -8.61
CA THR A 52 2.73 -2.12 -8.90
C THR A 52 3.18 -2.38 -10.34
N PHE A 53 3.34 -1.32 -11.10
CA PHE A 53 3.84 -1.33 -12.47
C PHE A 53 5.28 -0.88 -12.45
N HIS A 54 6.20 -1.76 -12.86
CA HIS A 54 7.63 -1.51 -12.93
C HIS A 54 8.05 -1.23 -14.36
N PHE A 55 8.70 -0.12 -14.62
CA PHE A 55 9.30 0.16 -15.91
C PHE A 55 10.76 -0.28 -15.93
N SER A 56 11.17 -0.97 -16.98
CA SER A 56 12.53 -1.47 -17.14
C SER A 56 13.57 -0.35 -17.01
N ASP A 57 14.65 -0.61 -16.29
CA ASP A 57 15.84 0.26 -16.19
C ASP A 57 16.56 0.46 -17.54
N LYS A 58 16.32 -0.46 -18.51
CA LYS A 58 16.86 -0.41 -19.88
C LYS A 58 15.95 0.37 -20.85
N GLY A 59 14.83 0.91 -20.35
CA GLY A 59 13.94 1.72 -21.15
C GLY A 59 14.58 3.03 -21.59
N GLU A 60 14.11 3.56 -22.71
CA GLU A 60 14.55 4.88 -23.20
C GLU A 60 13.43 5.90 -23.04
N GLY A 61 13.76 7.05 -22.43
CA GLY A 61 12.82 8.14 -22.24
C GLY A 61 11.83 7.91 -21.11
N ARG A 62 10.71 8.60 -21.17
CA ARG A 62 9.63 8.56 -20.20
C ARG A 62 8.45 7.76 -20.72
N LEU A 63 7.80 7.04 -19.86
CA LEU A 63 6.56 6.33 -20.10
C LEU A 63 5.42 7.12 -19.47
N GLY A 64 4.59 7.75 -20.31
CA GLY A 64 3.36 8.39 -19.86
C GLY A 64 2.29 7.35 -19.60
N TYR A 65 1.57 7.46 -18.46
CA TYR A 65 0.55 6.48 -18.09
C TYR A 65 -0.76 7.11 -17.62
N ILE A 66 -1.81 6.32 -17.71
CA ILE A 66 -3.11 6.55 -17.10
C ILE A 66 -3.49 5.27 -16.37
N LEU A 67 -3.66 5.38 -15.06
CA LEU A 67 -4.19 4.29 -14.22
C LEU A 67 -5.64 4.62 -13.88
N ASN A 68 -6.55 3.76 -14.28
CA ASN A 68 -7.98 3.85 -13.99
C ASN A 68 -8.37 2.75 -13.03
N VAL A 69 -8.70 3.11 -11.80
CA VAL A 69 -9.19 2.19 -10.78
C VAL A 69 -10.66 2.50 -10.56
N GLN A 70 -11.53 1.73 -11.17
CA GLN A 70 -13.00 1.86 -11.03
C GLN A 70 -13.49 3.32 -11.16
N HIS A 71 -13.04 4.00 -12.23
CA HIS A 71 -13.32 5.41 -12.58
C HIS A 71 -12.47 6.47 -11.85
N ASP A 72 -11.66 6.09 -10.86
CA ASP A 72 -10.65 6.99 -10.32
C ASP A 72 -9.43 7.00 -11.25
N ILE A 73 -9.15 8.14 -11.85
CA ILE A 73 -8.12 8.28 -12.88
C ILE A 73 -6.89 8.99 -12.32
N LEU A 74 -5.78 8.26 -12.27
CA LEU A 74 -4.46 8.78 -11.97
C LEU A 74 -3.64 8.87 -13.27
N LYS A 75 -3.04 10.02 -13.53
CA LYS A 75 -2.15 10.24 -14.68
C LYS A 75 -0.77 10.63 -14.20
N GLY A 76 0.24 10.15 -14.90
CA GLY A 76 1.62 10.48 -14.56
C GLY A 76 2.61 10.04 -15.62
N GLU A 77 3.87 10.15 -15.26
CA GLU A 77 5.00 9.70 -16.05
C GLU A 77 5.92 8.91 -15.12
N ILE A 78 6.54 7.86 -15.62
CA ILE A 78 7.58 7.08 -14.93
C ILE A 78 8.81 7.01 -15.82
N TYR A 79 9.97 7.06 -15.18
CA TYR A 79 11.26 6.97 -15.83
C TYR A 79 11.82 5.54 -15.73
N PRO A 80 12.82 5.20 -16.55
CA PRO A 80 13.46 3.89 -16.48
C PRO A 80 13.93 3.53 -15.07
N GLY A 81 13.58 2.34 -14.61
CA GLY A 81 13.88 1.86 -13.25
C GLY A 81 12.88 2.29 -12.17
N GLU A 82 11.94 3.15 -12.48
CA GLU A 82 10.90 3.56 -11.55
C GLU A 82 9.67 2.64 -11.60
N ALA A 83 8.82 2.80 -10.59
CA ALA A 83 7.55 2.09 -10.48
C ALA A 83 6.42 3.03 -10.06
N THR A 84 5.21 2.71 -10.48
CA THR A 84 3.97 3.36 -10.05
C THR A 84 2.94 2.30 -9.72
N GLY A 85 1.87 2.67 -9.05
CA GLY A 85 0.84 1.69 -8.74
C GLY A 85 -0.35 2.29 -8.03
N GLY A 86 -1.25 1.40 -7.62
CA GLY A 86 -2.45 1.78 -6.89
C GLY A 86 -2.97 0.64 -6.04
N ALA A 87 -3.81 1.00 -5.07
CA ALA A 87 -4.51 0.03 -4.25
C ALA A 87 -5.79 -0.44 -4.95
N GLY A 88 -6.03 -1.73 -4.92
CA GLY A 88 -7.30 -2.32 -5.31
C GLY A 88 -8.33 -2.26 -4.17
N HIS A 89 -9.49 -2.86 -4.39
CA HIS A 89 -10.52 -3.01 -3.37
C HIS A 89 -10.31 -4.28 -2.55
N ILE A 90 -10.58 -4.21 -1.24
CA ILE A 90 -10.49 -5.36 -0.32
C ILE A 90 -11.52 -6.43 -0.69
N PHE A 91 -12.72 -5.99 -1.07
CA PHE A 91 -13.81 -6.87 -1.51
C PHE A 91 -14.26 -6.42 -2.91
N PRO A 92 -13.49 -6.77 -3.95
CA PRO A 92 -13.87 -6.40 -5.31
C PRO A 92 -15.15 -7.14 -5.69
N ASN A 93 -16.10 -6.41 -6.26
CA ASN A 93 -17.27 -7.00 -6.91
C ASN A 93 -16.90 -7.48 -8.32
N ASP A 94 -17.82 -8.18 -8.98
CA ASP A 94 -17.58 -8.71 -10.33
C ASP A 94 -17.36 -7.62 -11.39
N GLN A 95 -17.73 -6.37 -11.07
CA GLN A 95 -17.54 -5.21 -11.94
C GLN A 95 -16.24 -4.44 -11.66
N PHE A 96 -15.48 -4.86 -10.65
CA PHE A 96 -14.21 -4.20 -10.32
C PHE A 96 -13.19 -4.36 -11.44
N PHE A 97 -12.59 -3.26 -11.84
CA PHE A 97 -11.51 -3.26 -12.82
C PHE A 97 -10.41 -2.28 -12.43
N MET A 98 -9.19 -2.64 -12.81
CA MET A 98 -8.02 -1.76 -12.83
C MET A 98 -7.46 -1.81 -14.24
N GLU A 99 -7.38 -0.65 -14.90
CA GLU A 99 -6.82 -0.52 -16.24
C GLU A 99 -5.59 0.38 -16.20
N PHE A 100 -4.54 -0.07 -16.81
CA PHE A 100 -3.30 0.69 -16.95
C PHE A 100 -3.01 0.89 -18.43
N ASP A 101 -3.12 2.14 -18.85
CA ASP A 101 -2.77 2.59 -20.19
C ASP A 101 -1.42 3.27 -20.14
N TRP A 102 -0.57 2.99 -21.11
CA TRP A 102 0.70 3.69 -21.23
C TRP A 102 1.07 3.95 -22.66
N ASN A 103 1.88 4.97 -22.85
CA ASN A 103 2.43 5.36 -24.13
C ASN A 103 3.95 5.45 -24.06
N ILE A 104 4.63 4.79 -24.98
CA ILE A 104 6.07 4.88 -25.18
C ILE A 104 6.38 4.93 -26.67
N GLY A 105 7.18 5.88 -27.09
CA GLY A 105 7.56 6.02 -28.51
C GLY A 105 6.36 6.15 -29.46
N GLY A 106 5.27 6.76 -29.02
CA GLY A 106 4.04 6.93 -29.82
C GLY A 106 3.17 5.66 -29.93
N LYS A 107 3.51 4.58 -29.23
CA LYS A 107 2.72 3.36 -29.17
C LYS A 107 1.94 3.32 -27.86
N SER A 108 0.62 3.31 -27.96
CA SER A 108 -0.27 3.15 -26.79
C SER A 108 -0.55 1.67 -26.56
N ARG A 109 -0.51 1.26 -25.31
CA ARG A 109 -0.85 -0.08 -24.85
C ARG A 109 -1.72 0.01 -23.62
N CYS A 110 -2.53 -1.01 -23.39
CA CYS A 110 -3.43 -1.08 -22.25
C CYS A 110 -3.49 -2.50 -21.71
N VAL A 111 -3.54 -2.61 -20.41
CA VAL A 111 -3.84 -3.87 -19.71
C VAL A 111 -4.87 -3.66 -18.62
N ARG A 112 -5.73 -4.65 -18.48
CA ARG A 112 -6.63 -4.78 -17.34
C ARG A 112 -6.01 -5.77 -16.36
N VAL A 113 -5.87 -5.35 -15.11
CA VAL A 113 -5.24 -6.15 -14.06
C VAL A 113 -6.29 -6.61 -13.06
N LYS A 114 -6.22 -7.89 -12.70
CA LYS A 114 -6.98 -8.47 -11.58
C LYS A 114 -6.07 -8.57 -10.36
N PRO A 115 -6.16 -7.59 -9.43
CA PRO A 115 -5.25 -7.55 -8.29
C PRO A 115 -5.38 -8.77 -7.40
N LYS A 116 -4.24 -9.24 -6.89
CA LYS A 116 -4.16 -10.33 -5.92
C LYS A 116 -3.48 -9.83 -4.65
N TRP A 117 -4.06 -10.17 -3.51
CA TRP A 117 -3.43 -9.89 -2.24
C TRP A 117 -2.14 -10.74 -2.03
N PRO A 118 -1.09 -10.19 -1.42
CA PRO A 118 -0.94 -8.81 -1.04
C PRO A 118 -0.58 -7.88 -2.22
N ASN A 119 0.21 -8.35 -3.20
CA ASN A 119 0.69 -7.55 -4.32
C ASN A 119 0.53 -8.27 -5.65
N THR A 120 0.38 -7.49 -6.69
CA THR A 120 0.46 -7.92 -8.08
C THR A 120 1.47 -7.03 -8.79
N ASP A 121 2.59 -7.61 -9.21
CA ASP A 121 3.63 -6.88 -9.92
C ASP A 121 3.51 -7.08 -11.42
N VAL A 122 3.52 -5.96 -12.15
CA VAL A 122 3.46 -5.90 -13.60
C VAL A 122 4.77 -5.29 -14.11
N TYR A 123 5.49 -6.01 -14.92
CA TYR A 123 6.77 -5.56 -15.45
C TYR A 123 6.62 -5.14 -16.92
N ILE A 124 7.04 -3.92 -17.20
CA ILE A 124 7.02 -3.32 -18.54
C ILE A 124 8.46 -3.29 -19.06
N GLY A 125 8.70 -3.94 -20.17
CA GLY A 125 10.00 -4.00 -20.83
C GLY A 125 10.44 -2.66 -21.41
N ALA A 126 11.68 -2.60 -21.85
CA ALA A 126 12.27 -1.41 -22.48
C ALA A 126 11.50 -0.94 -23.72
N ASP A 127 10.92 -1.88 -24.46
CA ASP A 127 10.09 -1.64 -25.66
C ASP A 127 8.62 -1.32 -25.34
N GLY A 128 8.29 -1.23 -24.05
CA GLY A 128 6.93 -1.06 -23.55
C GLY A 128 6.06 -2.31 -23.61
N ALA A 129 6.60 -3.49 -23.97
CA ALA A 129 5.86 -4.75 -23.89
C ALA A 129 5.78 -5.25 -22.43
N ILE A 130 4.77 -6.06 -22.15
CA ILE A 130 4.70 -6.76 -20.86
C ILE A 130 5.80 -7.83 -20.83
N ASP A 131 6.60 -7.80 -19.77
CA ASP A 131 7.68 -8.76 -19.55
C ASP A 131 7.10 -10.10 -19.05
N CYS A 132 7.74 -11.21 -19.41
CA CYS A 132 7.38 -12.57 -18.99
C CYS A 132 7.45 -12.80 -17.46
N ARG A 133 8.08 -11.91 -16.70
CA ARG A 133 8.08 -11.91 -15.23
C ARG A 133 6.70 -11.64 -14.63
N THR A 134 5.82 -11.05 -15.41
CA THR A 134 4.45 -10.73 -14.98
C THR A 134 3.59 -12.00 -15.01
N ASP A 135 2.75 -12.20 -13.97
CA ASP A 135 1.78 -13.30 -13.97
C ASP A 135 0.69 -13.07 -15.01
N GLY A 136 0.85 -13.66 -16.18
CA GLY A 136 -0.05 -13.51 -17.31
C GLY A 136 -1.50 -13.95 -17.04
N LYS A 137 -1.74 -14.75 -15.99
CA LYS A 137 -3.10 -15.14 -15.57
C LYS A 137 -3.88 -13.99 -14.96
N ARG A 138 -3.21 -12.92 -14.55
CA ARG A 138 -3.78 -11.76 -13.88
C ARG A 138 -3.97 -10.56 -14.79
N ILE A 139 -3.54 -10.69 -16.04
CA ILE A 139 -3.51 -9.59 -16.99
C ILE A 139 -4.33 -9.97 -18.21
N GLU A 140 -5.20 -9.07 -18.58
CA GLU A 140 -5.94 -9.14 -19.84
C GLU A 140 -5.58 -7.89 -20.65
N THR A 141 -5.20 -8.05 -21.91
CA THR A 141 -5.03 -6.90 -22.80
C THR A 141 -6.39 -6.25 -23.01
N CYS A 142 -6.47 -4.93 -22.90
CA CYS A 142 -7.69 -4.22 -23.26
C CYS A 142 -7.98 -4.47 -24.74
N GLY A 143 -9.24 -4.74 -25.05
CA GLY A 143 -9.66 -4.83 -26.45
C GLY A 143 -9.43 -3.48 -27.16
N PRO A 144 -9.42 -3.45 -28.50
CA PRO A 144 -9.31 -2.20 -29.23
C PRO A 144 -10.45 -1.26 -28.77
N LEU A 145 -10.06 -0.02 -28.40
CA LEU A 145 -11.02 1.03 -28.05
C LEU A 145 -12.07 1.10 -29.18
N PRO A 146 -13.38 1.15 -28.85
CA PRO A 146 -14.39 1.39 -29.84
C PRO A 146 -14.10 2.73 -30.52
N LYS A 147 -14.03 2.72 -31.84
CA LYS A 147 -13.80 3.89 -32.67
C LYS A 147 -14.98 4.83 -32.60
#